data_38868e8b2b87f10bae471a035cbfbb54
#
_entry.id   38868e8b2b87f10bae471a035cbfbb54
#
_cell.length_a   1.000
_cell.length_b   1.000
_cell.length_c   1.000
_cell.angle_alpha   90.00
_cell.angle_beta   90.00
_cell.angle_gamma   90.00
#
_symmetry.space_group_name_H-M   'P 1'
#
loop_
_entity.id
_entity.type
_entity.pdbx_description
1 polymer ?
#
loop_
_entity_poly.entity_id
_entity_poly.type
_entity_poly.pdbx_seq_one_letter_code
_entity_poly.pdbx_strand_id
1 'polypeptide(L)'
;VKTLLAEGATVGAGGSMTLEECGVMDLLRSEGIHIGCGHTTATSAVFQEAKRHGMQSAIHTGNAMTQIDRREVALMGASLLDPDIYCEINCDLYHLSKEMLELMFRIKQDMGRFLMISDSDVLSGMPAGSYEAFGKIVHVHENGEILLDDGTINGSSKYVLYDMKLLRDVLHLPLEDIIRMSSLNPAIFLGMDDRI
;
A
#
# COMPACT_ATOMS: atom_id res chain seq x y z
N VAL A 1 3.17 2.55 19.86
CA VAL A 1 2.49 2.89 18.60
C VAL A 1 1.39 1.87 18.41
N LYS A 2 0.13 2.32 18.30
CA LYS A 2 -1.00 1.45 17.97
C LYS A 2 -1.30 1.66 16.51
N THR A 3 -1.03 0.68 15.66
CA THR A 3 -1.43 0.70 14.26
C THR A 3 -2.60 -0.26 14.12
N LEU A 4 -3.74 0.22 13.69
CA LEU A 4 -4.87 -0.58 13.28
C LEU A 4 -4.97 -0.46 11.75
N LEU A 5 -4.71 -1.55 11.06
CA LEU A 5 -5.03 -1.65 9.64
C LEU A 5 -6.53 -1.94 9.55
N ALA A 6 -7.32 -1.00 9.10
CA ALA A 6 -8.72 -1.22 8.80
C ALA A 6 -8.81 -1.90 7.43
N GLU A 7 -8.62 -3.21 7.39
CA GLU A 7 -8.97 -4.01 6.22
C GLU A 7 -10.50 -4.06 6.09
N GLY A 8 -11.01 -3.70 4.92
CA GLY A 8 -12.40 -3.97 4.55
C GLY A 8 -13.44 -2.94 4.98
N ALA A 9 -13.10 -1.70 5.25
CA ALA A 9 -14.10 -0.63 5.24
C ALA A 9 -14.62 -0.48 3.81
N THR A 10 -15.66 -1.20 3.48
CA THR A 10 -16.40 -1.02 2.23
C THR A 10 -17.03 0.36 2.29
N VAL A 11 -16.39 1.35 1.69
CA VAL A 11 -17.04 2.65 1.48
C VAL A 11 -18.33 2.37 0.72
N GLY A 12 -19.45 2.80 1.29
CA GLY A 12 -20.77 2.48 0.78
C GLY A 12 -20.89 2.75 -0.71
N ALA A 13 -21.66 1.95 -1.42
CA ALA A 13 -21.86 1.93 -2.87
C ALA A 13 -22.36 3.26 -3.48
N GLY A 14 -22.40 4.34 -2.71
CA GLY A 14 -22.86 5.69 -3.09
C GLY A 14 -21.76 6.74 -3.27
N GLY A 15 -20.50 6.40 -3.08
CA GLY A 15 -19.39 7.33 -3.33
C GLY A 15 -19.19 8.42 -2.25
N SER A 16 -19.71 8.22 -1.04
CA SER A 16 -19.46 9.06 0.13
C SER A 16 -19.29 8.19 1.37
N MET A 17 -18.52 8.69 2.33
CA MET A 17 -18.40 8.04 3.65
C MET A 17 -19.70 8.20 4.44
N THR A 18 -20.04 7.18 5.22
CA THR A 18 -21.14 7.24 6.17
C THR A 18 -20.73 8.02 7.43
N LEU A 19 -21.71 8.53 8.17
CA LEU A 19 -21.46 9.17 9.46
C LEU A 19 -20.82 8.21 10.48
N GLU A 20 -21.13 6.92 10.40
CA GLU A 20 -20.53 5.89 11.25
C GLU A 20 -19.05 5.68 10.91
N GLU A 21 -18.69 5.56 9.64
CA GLU A 21 -17.29 5.44 9.18
C GLU A 21 -16.47 6.67 9.60
N CYS A 22 -17.00 7.88 9.40
CA CYS A 22 -16.37 9.11 9.87
C CYS A 22 -16.16 9.10 11.38
N GLY A 23 -17.17 8.70 12.16
CA GLY A 23 -17.09 8.61 13.61
C GLY A 23 -16.06 7.61 14.10
N VAL A 24 -15.92 6.46 13.44
CA VAL A 24 -14.87 5.47 13.75
C VAL A 24 -13.48 6.04 13.47
N MET A 25 -13.29 6.71 12.32
CA MET A 25 -12.00 7.33 11.98
C MET A 25 -11.62 8.43 12.98
N ASP A 26 -12.56 9.29 13.35
CA ASP A 26 -12.34 10.36 14.34
C ASP A 26 -11.95 9.78 15.72
N LEU A 27 -12.58 8.68 16.13
CA LEU A 27 -12.21 7.97 17.35
C LEU A 27 -10.80 7.41 17.27
N LEU A 28 -10.45 6.68 16.21
CA LEU A 28 -9.11 6.13 16.01
C LEU A 28 -8.04 7.22 16.04
N ARG A 29 -8.30 8.33 15.35
CA ARG A 29 -7.43 9.50 15.35
C ARG A 29 -7.25 10.09 16.76
N SER A 30 -8.33 10.21 17.54
CA SER A 30 -8.27 10.73 18.92
C SER A 30 -7.45 9.86 19.86
N GLU A 31 -7.36 8.54 19.57
CA GLU A 31 -6.53 7.58 20.28
C GLU A 31 -5.08 7.51 19.77
N GLY A 32 -4.71 8.37 18.81
CA GLY A 32 -3.37 8.39 18.21
C GLY A 32 -3.05 7.18 17.33
N ILE A 33 -4.08 6.56 16.75
CA ILE A 33 -3.94 5.41 15.84
C ILE A 33 -3.77 5.92 14.41
N HIS A 34 -2.75 5.41 13.71
CA HIS A 34 -2.55 5.70 12.28
C HIS A 34 -3.61 5.00 11.43
N ILE A 35 -4.18 5.73 10.47
CA ILE A 35 -5.25 5.25 9.60
C ILE A 35 -4.75 5.16 8.17
N GLY A 36 -4.70 3.92 7.65
CA GLY A 36 -4.46 3.64 6.24
C GLY A 36 -5.75 3.23 5.53
N CYS A 37 -5.91 3.59 4.27
CA CYS A 37 -7.06 3.22 3.45
C CYS A 37 -6.59 2.41 2.22
N GLY A 38 -7.26 1.28 1.97
CA GLY A 38 -7.00 0.40 0.82
C GLY A 38 -8.19 -0.53 0.54
N HIS A 39 -8.05 -1.48 -0.38
CA HIS A 39 -9.11 -2.40 -0.78
C HIS A 39 -10.46 -1.71 -1.03
N THR A 40 -10.45 -0.64 -1.85
CA THR A 40 -11.60 0.24 -1.98
C THR A 40 -11.83 0.73 -3.40
N THR A 41 -13.08 1.07 -3.70
CA THR A 41 -13.47 1.78 -4.92
C THR A 41 -13.64 3.28 -4.71
N ALA A 42 -13.05 3.84 -3.64
CA ALA A 42 -13.19 5.24 -3.27
C ALA A 42 -12.78 6.19 -4.38
N THR A 43 -13.61 7.19 -4.61
CA THR A 43 -13.33 8.32 -5.52
C THR A 43 -12.38 9.33 -4.87
N SER A 44 -11.88 10.27 -5.66
CA SER A 44 -11.11 11.40 -5.16
C SER A 44 -11.88 12.25 -4.14
N ALA A 45 -13.20 12.34 -4.27
CA ALA A 45 -14.06 13.04 -3.30
C ALA A 45 -14.08 12.32 -1.94
N VAL A 46 -14.23 10.99 -1.94
CA VAL A 46 -14.17 10.15 -0.74
C VAL A 46 -12.79 10.22 -0.09
N PHE A 47 -11.72 10.21 -0.89
CA PHE A 47 -10.37 10.42 -0.40
C PHE A 47 -10.24 11.73 0.40
N GLN A 48 -10.76 12.84 -0.12
CA GLN A 48 -10.70 14.13 0.57
C GLN A 48 -11.48 14.11 1.89
N GLU A 49 -12.56 13.36 1.96
CA GLU A 49 -13.33 13.18 3.18
C GLU A 49 -12.57 12.33 4.20
N ALA A 50 -12.04 11.18 3.78
CA ALA A 50 -11.22 10.31 4.62
C ALA A 50 -9.99 11.06 5.19
N LYS A 51 -9.33 11.91 4.38
CA LYS A 51 -8.23 12.75 4.84
C LYS A 51 -8.67 13.72 5.95
N ARG A 52 -9.84 14.35 5.85
CA ARG A 52 -10.37 15.21 6.92
C ARG A 52 -10.59 14.46 8.23
N HIS A 53 -10.96 13.16 8.14
CA HIS A 53 -11.18 12.28 9.29
C HIS A 53 -9.93 11.52 9.74
N GLY A 54 -8.73 11.88 9.22
CA GLY A 54 -7.46 11.43 9.76
C GLY A 54 -6.76 10.33 8.98
N MET A 55 -7.17 10.03 7.74
CA MET A 55 -6.39 9.18 6.83
C MET A 55 -4.99 9.75 6.64
N GLN A 56 -3.97 8.89 6.76
CA GLN A 56 -2.56 9.25 6.68
C GLN A 56 -1.80 8.47 5.60
N SER A 57 -2.29 7.27 5.22
CA SER A 57 -1.68 6.47 4.16
C SER A 57 -2.69 5.80 3.24
N ALA A 58 -2.25 5.51 2.00
CA ALA A 58 -2.89 4.57 1.10
C ALA A 58 -2.16 3.23 1.18
N ILE A 59 -2.88 2.15 1.48
CA ILE A 59 -2.35 0.79 1.66
C ILE A 59 -2.07 0.19 0.28
N HIS A 60 -0.90 -0.49 0.11
CA HIS A 60 -0.44 -1.11 -1.16
C HIS A 60 -0.97 -0.38 -2.39
N THR A 61 -0.64 0.92 -2.48
CA THR A 61 -1.19 1.87 -3.45
C THR A 61 -1.13 1.33 -4.88
N GLY A 62 -2.29 1.29 -5.54
CA GLY A 62 -2.45 0.73 -6.88
C GLY A 62 -3.01 -0.71 -6.90
N ASN A 63 -3.00 -1.42 -5.77
CA ASN A 63 -3.53 -2.78 -5.65
C ASN A 63 -4.91 -2.76 -4.98
N ALA A 64 -5.80 -3.68 -5.41
CA ALA A 64 -7.16 -3.83 -4.87
C ALA A 64 -7.94 -2.50 -4.72
N MET A 65 -7.74 -1.56 -5.64
CA MET A 65 -8.43 -0.27 -5.67
C MET A 65 -8.74 0.18 -7.10
N THR A 66 -9.68 1.11 -7.25
CA THR A 66 -10.02 1.67 -8.56
C THR A 66 -8.79 2.35 -9.18
N GLN A 67 -8.51 2.00 -10.43
CA GLN A 67 -7.40 2.56 -11.21
C GLN A 67 -7.70 3.99 -11.66
N ILE A 68 -6.66 4.72 -12.03
CA ILE A 68 -6.77 6.08 -12.56
C ILE A 68 -7.52 6.06 -13.91
N ASP A 69 -8.60 6.82 -14.01
CA ASP A 69 -9.30 7.11 -15.25
C ASP A 69 -9.17 8.60 -15.59
N ARG A 70 -9.38 8.94 -16.85
CA ARG A 70 -9.28 10.33 -17.35
C ARG A 70 -10.25 11.33 -16.66
N ARG A 71 -11.29 10.86 -15.99
CA ARG A 71 -12.30 11.67 -15.31
C ARG A 71 -12.31 11.48 -13.80
N GLU A 72 -11.69 10.43 -13.30
CA GLU A 72 -11.63 10.09 -11.88
C GLU A 72 -10.27 9.45 -11.56
N VAL A 73 -9.50 10.10 -10.72
CA VAL A 73 -8.18 9.57 -10.32
C VAL A 73 -8.26 8.57 -9.18
N ALA A 74 -9.41 8.46 -8.55
CA ALA A 74 -9.71 7.57 -7.44
C ALA A 74 -8.75 7.74 -6.25
N LEU A 75 -8.78 6.80 -5.29
CA LEU A 75 -7.86 6.81 -4.15
C LEU A 75 -6.39 6.79 -4.60
N MET A 76 -6.07 5.96 -5.60
CA MET A 76 -4.70 5.83 -6.12
C MET A 76 -4.13 7.17 -6.57
N GLY A 77 -4.78 7.84 -7.52
CA GLY A 77 -4.28 9.10 -8.07
C GLY A 77 -4.34 10.24 -7.06
N ALA A 78 -5.41 10.31 -6.25
CA ALA A 78 -5.54 11.32 -5.21
C ALA A 78 -4.43 11.23 -4.15
N SER A 79 -4.05 10.02 -3.73
CA SER A 79 -2.95 9.79 -2.79
C SER A 79 -1.58 10.17 -3.38
N LEU A 80 -1.37 9.88 -4.66
CA LEU A 80 -0.12 10.25 -5.34
C LEU A 80 0.02 11.76 -5.52
N LEU A 81 -1.07 12.47 -5.77
CA LEU A 81 -1.08 13.93 -5.94
C LEU A 81 -1.02 14.69 -4.60
N ASP A 82 -1.46 14.10 -3.52
CA ASP A 82 -1.50 14.75 -2.21
C ASP A 82 -0.13 14.74 -1.52
N PRO A 83 0.44 15.89 -1.14
CA PRO A 83 1.80 15.95 -0.58
C PRO A 83 1.91 15.39 0.84
N ASP A 84 0.81 15.28 1.58
CA ASP A 84 0.82 14.90 3.00
C ASP A 84 0.63 13.39 3.20
N ILE A 85 -0.06 12.73 2.27
CA ILE A 85 -0.41 11.31 2.37
C ILE A 85 0.78 10.43 2.03
N TYR A 86 1.04 9.42 2.86
CA TYR A 86 1.99 8.36 2.57
C TYR A 86 1.37 7.33 1.62
N CYS A 87 2.19 6.81 0.71
CA CYS A 87 1.80 5.74 -0.20
C CYS A 87 2.60 4.49 0.16
N GLU A 88 1.94 3.46 0.69
CA GLU A 88 2.55 2.14 0.82
C GLU A 88 2.71 1.54 -0.58
N ILE A 89 3.88 0.96 -0.87
CA ILE A 89 4.23 0.57 -2.22
C ILE A 89 4.96 -0.77 -2.25
N ASN A 90 4.46 -1.69 -3.08
CA ASN A 90 5.11 -2.96 -3.40
C ASN A 90 6.07 -2.76 -4.56
N CYS A 91 7.32 -3.15 -4.37
CA CYS A 91 8.37 -2.93 -5.37
C CYS A 91 8.91 -4.24 -5.97
N ASP A 92 8.14 -5.30 -5.91
CA ASP A 92 8.47 -6.67 -6.35
C ASP A 92 8.31 -6.91 -7.87
N LEU A 93 7.78 -5.92 -8.60
CA LEU A 93 7.55 -5.93 -10.06
C LEU A 93 6.45 -6.88 -10.55
N TYR A 94 5.65 -7.47 -9.65
CA TYR A 94 4.44 -8.19 -10.02
C TYR A 94 3.16 -7.57 -9.41
N HIS A 95 3.20 -7.01 -8.22
CA HIS A 95 2.11 -6.16 -7.73
C HIS A 95 1.97 -4.89 -8.56
N LEU A 96 3.08 -4.26 -8.91
CA LEU A 96 3.17 -3.08 -9.75
C LEU A 96 4.23 -3.28 -10.83
N SER A 97 3.93 -2.98 -12.09
CA SER A 97 4.93 -3.03 -13.15
C SER A 97 6.01 -1.96 -12.93
N LYS A 98 7.16 -2.17 -13.55
CA LYS A 98 8.26 -1.20 -13.54
C LYS A 98 7.77 0.19 -13.98
N GLU A 99 7.00 0.26 -15.06
CA GLU A 99 6.49 1.51 -15.63
C GLU A 99 5.50 2.20 -14.68
N MET A 100 4.70 1.41 -13.95
CA MET A 100 3.79 1.97 -12.94
C MET A 100 4.58 2.56 -11.77
N LEU A 101 5.61 1.89 -11.27
CA LEU A 101 6.47 2.42 -10.22
C LEU A 101 7.15 3.73 -10.67
N GLU A 102 7.72 3.77 -11.89
CA GLU A 102 8.30 4.99 -12.43
C GLU A 102 7.29 6.14 -12.54
N LEU A 103 6.05 5.83 -12.96
CA LEU A 103 4.97 6.82 -13.04
C LEU A 103 4.62 7.36 -11.64
N MET A 104 4.45 6.49 -10.66
CA MET A 104 4.12 6.86 -9.28
C MET A 104 5.21 7.74 -8.67
N PHE A 105 6.49 7.40 -8.85
CA PHE A 105 7.61 8.22 -8.37
C PHE A 105 7.64 9.61 -9.01
N ARG A 106 7.33 9.70 -10.31
CA ARG A 106 7.27 10.99 -11.02
C ARG A 106 6.09 11.87 -10.58
N ILE A 107 4.94 11.27 -10.27
CA ILE A 107 3.76 12.01 -9.80
C ILE A 107 4.00 12.54 -8.40
N LYS A 108 4.41 11.69 -7.48
CA LYS A 108 4.58 12.04 -6.06
C LYS A 108 5.74 13.00 -5.82
N GLN A 109 6.83 12.89 -6.60
CA GLN A 109 8.05 13.70 -6.56
C GLN A 109 8.81 13.70 -5.21
N ASP A 110 8.15 13.39 -4.10
CA ASP A 110 8.76 13.31 -2.76
C ASP A 110 8.91 11.84 -2.34
N MET A 111 10.13 11.32 -2.46
CA MET A 111 10.46 9.97 -2.01
C MET A 111 10.29 9.79 -0.49
N GLY A 112 10.20 10.88 0.28
CA GLY A 112 9.89 10.89 1.70
C GLY A 112 8.45 10.47 2.03
N ARG A 113 7.58 10.32 1.04
CA ARG A 113 6.17 9.93 1.22
C ARG A 113 5.85 8.52 0.73
N PHE A 114 6.85 7.73 0.38
CA PHE A 114 6.67 6.31 0.10
C PHE A 114 7.10 5.45 1.29
N LEU A 115 6.29 4.45 1.60
CA LEU A 115 6.57 3.39 2.57
C LEU A 115 6.69 2.08 1.80
N MET A 116 7.88 1.52 1.71
CA MET A 116 8.08 0.24 1.03
C MET A 116 7.54 -0.89 1.89
N ILE A 117 6.64 -1.68 1.33
CA ILE A 117 6.06 -2.87 1.96
C ILE A 117 6.29 -4.09 1.08
N SER A 118 6.38 -5.26 1.68
CA SER A 118 6.51 -6.53 0.95
C SER A 118 5.16 -7.17 0.62
N ASP A 119 4.12 -6.86 1.39
CA ASP A 119 2.85 -7.60 1.33
C ASP A 119 3.06 -9.11 1.45
N SER A 120 3.94 -9.50 2.38
CA SER A 120 4.34 -10.89 2.60
C SER A 120 3.20 -11.73 3.15
N ASP A 121 2.89 -12.81 2.46
CA ASP A 121 1.93 -13.83 2.90
C ASP A 121 2.54 -14.79 3.94
N VAL A 122 1.68 -15.56 4.63
CA VAL A 122 2.09 -16.60 5.58
C VAL A 122 2.94 -17.70 4.97
N LEU A 123 2.92 -17.83 3.63
CA LEU A 123 3.73 -18.78 2.87
C LEU A 123 5.09 -18.20 2.44
N SER A 124 5.47 -17.04 2.96
CA SER A 124 6.77 -16.43 2.65
C SER A 124 7.93 -17.35 3.00
N GLY A 125 8.82 -17.54 2.05
CA GLY A 125 9.96 -18.45 2.16
C GLY A 125 9.65 -19.92 1.82
N MET A 126 8.40 -20.26 1.52
CA MET A 126 8.06 -21.60 1.02
C MET A 126 8.55 -21.78 -0.42
N PRO A 127 8.96 -23.01 -0.81
CA PRO A 127 9.27 -23.34 -2.20
C PRO A 127 8.07 -23.12 -3.13
N ALA A 128 8.34 -22.98 -4.42
CA ALA A 128 7.27 -22.96 -5.42
C ALA A 128 6.42 -24.24 -5.34
N GLY A 129 5.10 -24.09 -5.37
CA GLY A 129 4.15 -25.19 -5.19
C GLY A 129 2.77 -24.69 -4.79
N SER A 130 1.84 -25.65 -4.63
CA SER A 130 0.46 -25.38 -4.20
C SER A 130 0.29 -25.73 -2.73
N TYR A 131 -0.33 -24.84 -1.98
CA TYR A 131 -0.52 -24.96 -0.54
C TYR A 131 -1.95 -24.63 -0.15
N GLU A 132 -2.40 -25.15 0.97
CA GLU A 132 -3.64 -24.71 1.59
C GLU A 132 -3.32 -23.66 2.67
N ALA A 133 -3.90 -22.46 2.53
CA ALA A 133 -3.80 -21.39 3.50
C ALA A 133 -5.15 -20.70 3.69
N PHE A 134 -5.58 -20.54 4.93
CA PHE A 134 -6.87 -19.91 5.30
C PHE A 134 -8.09 -20.49 4.55
N GLY A 135 -8.10 -21.82 4.31
CA GLY A 135 -9.19 -22.51 3.62
C GLY A 135 -9.25 -22.27 2.11
N LYS A 136 -8.18 -21.75 1.52
CA LYS A 136 -8.03 -21.56 0.06
C LYS A 136 -6.79 -22.29 -0.43
N ILE A 137 -6.81 -22.71 -1.69
CA ILE A 137 -5.60 -23.16 -2.37
C ILE A 137 -4.90 -21.94 -2.93
N VAL A 138 -3.61 -21.83 -2.65
CA VAL A 138 -2.75 -20.75 -3.11
C VAL A 138 -1.49 -21.33 -3.76
N HIS A 139 -0.97 -20.65 -4.76
CA HIS A 139 0.14 -21.10 -5.57
C HIS A 139 1.32 -20.14 -5.38
N VAL A 140 2.40 -20.65 -4.77
CA VAL A 140 3.69 -19.94 -4.69
C VAL A 140 4.45 -20.17 -5.98
N HIS A 141 4.80 -19.10 -6.68
CA HIS A 141 5.58 -19.12 -7.91
C HIS A 141 7.07 -18.86 -7.65
N GLU A 142 7.95 -19.29 -8.58
CA GLU A 142 9.42 -19.13 -8.44
C GLU A 142 9.86 -17.67 -8.34
N ASN A 143 9.17 -16.77 -9.05
CA ASN A 143 9.43 -15.32 -8.98
C ASN A 143 8.98 -14.67 -7.65
N GLY A 144 8.17 -15.37 -6.87
CA GLY A 144 7.70 -14.91 -5.56
C GLY A 144 6.24 -14.50 -5.49
N GLU A 145 5.54 -14.46 -6.60
CA GLU A 145 4.08 -14.26 -6.61
C GLU A 145 3.39 -15.37 -5.84
N ILE A 146 2.37 -15.00 -5.07
CA ILE A 146 1.43 -15.95 -4.47
C ILE A 146 0.06 -15.65 -5.06
N LEU A 147 -0.47 -16.60 -5.83
CA LEU A 147 -1.72 -16.43 -6.56
C LEU A 147 -2.81 -17.38 -6.05
N LEU A 148 -4.07 -16.93 -6.13
CA LEU A 148 -5.25 -17.77 -6.02
C LEU A 148 -5.51 -18.53 -7.34
N ASP A 149 -6.42 -19.51 -7.33
CA ASP A 149 -6.82 -20.28 -8.51
C ASP A 149 -7.32 -19.42 -9.68
N ASP A 150 -7.89 -18.24 -9.39
CA ASP A 150 -8.39 -17.30 -10.39
C ASP A 150 -7.33 -16.31 -10.91
N GLY A 151 -6.08 -16.45 -10.44
CA GLY A 151 -4.98 -15.57 -10.80
C GLY A 151 -4.91 -14.26 -10.00
N THR A 152 -5.75 -14.09 -9.00
CA THR A 152 -5.68 -12.94 -8.09
C THR A 152 -4.42 -13.04 -7.24
N ILE A 153 -3.68 -11.95 -7.13
CA ILE A 153 -2.52 -11.87 -6.22
C ILE A 153 -3.03 -11.93 -4.78
N ASN A 154 -2.51 -12.90 -4.02
CA ASN A 154 -2.81 -13.07 -2.59
C ASN A 154 -1.71 -12.49 -1.69
N GLY A 155 -0.57 -12.09 -2.28
CA GLY A 155 0.56 -11.52 -1.59
C GLY A 155 1.90 -11.93 -2.19
N SER A 156 2.97 -11.75 -1.42
CA SER A 156 4.34 -12.04 -1.80
C SER A 156 4.96 -13.15 -0.95
N SER A 157 5.79 -13.99 -1.55
CA SER A 157 6.72 -14.86 -0.83
C SER A 157 8.08 -14.19 -0.55
N LYS A 158 8.27 -12.96 -0.98
CA LYS A 158 9.52 -12.20 -0.83
C LYS A 158 9.38 -11.16 0.31
N TYR A 159 10.52 -10.63 0.70
CA TYR A 159 10.62 -9.61 1.76
C TYR A 159 11.15 -8.30 1.18
N VAL A 160 10.99 -7.20 1.89
CA VAL A 160 11.44 -5.84 1.52
C VAL A 160 12.88 -5.80 0.96
N LEU A 161 13.78 -6.64 1.46
CA LEU A 161 15.15 -6.72 0.95
C LEU A 161 15.23 -7.16 -0.53
N TYR A 162 14.30 -8.00 -0.98
CA TYR A 162 14.17 -8.37 -2.39
C TYR A 162 13.73 -7.17 -3.23
N ASP A 163 12.76 -6.42 -2.76
CA ASP A 163 12.25 -5.21 -3.42
C ASP A 163 13.34 -4.13 -3.53
N MET A 164 14.11 -3.92 -2.45
CA MET A 164 15.27 -3.01 -2.46
C MET A 164 16.27 -3.37 -3.55
N LYS A 165 16.54 -4.67 -3.73
CA LYS A 165 17.42 -5.16 -4.79
C LYS A 165 16.87 -4.86 -6.18
N LEU A 166 15.58 -5.07 -6.41
CA LEU A 166 14.92 -4.77 -7.69
C LEU A 166 14.95 -3.27 -8.01
N LEU A 167 14.67 -2.41 -7.03
CA LEU A 167 14.74 -0.96 -7.22
C LEU A 167 16.16 -0.51 -7.62
N ARG A 168 17.19 -1.10 -7.01
CA ARG A 168 18.59 -0.81 -7.38
C ARG A 168 18.95 -1.35 -8.76
N ASP A 169 18.65 -2.62 -9.02
CA ASP A 169 19.21 -3.36 -10.18
C ASP A 169 18.38 -3.12 -11.45
N VAL A 170 17.08 -2.84 -11.33
CA VAL A 170 16.14 -2.72 -12.46
C VAL A 170 15.70 -1.28 -12.70
N LEU A 171 15.37 -0.54 -11.63
CA LEU A 171 14.96 0.86 -11.72
C LEU A 171 16.14 1.84 -11.56
N HIS A 172 17.29 1.38 -11.10
CA HIS A 172 18.50 2.17 -10.89
C HIS A 172 18.29 3.37 -9.95
N LEU A 173 17.43 3.20 -8.94
CA LEU A 173 17.22 4.25 -7.94
C LEU A 173 18.46 4.44 -7.07
N PRO A 174 18.71 5.67 -6.59
CA PRO A 174 19.75 5.94 -5.61
C PRO A 174 19.52 5.11 -4.34
N LEU A 175 20.61 4.56 -3.78
CA LEU A 175 20.52 3.75 -2.55
C LEU A 175 19.92 4.54 -1.38
N GLU A 176 20.16 5.85 -1.33
CA GLU A 176 19.59 6.75 -0.33
C GLU A 176 18.05 6.72 -0.36
N ASP A 177 17.44 6.83 -1.56
CA ASP A 177 15.99 6.79 -1.72
C ASP A 177 15.42 5.42 -1.33
N ILE A 178 16.12 4.33 -1.72
CA ILE A 178 15.72 2.97 -1.37
C ILE A 178 15.71 2.77 0.15
N ILE A 179 16.78 3.18 0.85
CA ILE A 179 16.87 3.09 2.31
C ILE A 179 15.83 4.00 2.96
N ARG A 180 15.62 5.21 2.42
CA ARG A 180 14.61 6.12 2.91
C ARG A 180 13.21 5.47 2.91
N MET A 181 12.79 4.89 1.79
CA MET A 181 11.47 4.25 1.66
C MET A 181 11.32 2.98 2.50
N SER A 182 12.39 2.22 2.68
CA SER A 182 12.34 0.93 3.40
C SER A 182 12.55 1.03 4.90
N SER A 183 13.11 2.13 5.40
CA SER A 183 13.48 2.27 6.83
C SER A 183 13.10 3.63 7.41
N LEU A 184 13.69 4.73 6.91
CA LEU A 184 13.53 6.05 7.51
C LEU A 184 12.07 6.54 7.45
N ASN A 185 11.43 6.46 6.28
CA ASN A 185 10.05 6.93 6.15
C ASN A 185 9.06 6.14 7.03
N PRO A 186 9.12 4.79 7.08
CA PRO A 186 8.32 4.03 8.04
C PRO A 186 8.55 4.44 9.49
N ALA A 187 9.80 4.71 9.87
CA ALA A 187 10.12 5.15 11.22
C ALA A 187 9.54 6.54 11.53
N ILE A 188 9.68 7.50 10.61
CA ILE A 188 9.06 8.84 10.72
C ILE A 188 7.54 8.72 10.80
N PHE A 189 6.94 7.93 9.90
CA PHE A 189 5.48 7.70 9.88
C PHE A 189 4.96 7.17 11.21
N LEU A 190 5.72 6.27 11.86
CA LEU A 190 5.37 5.68 13.14
C LEU A 190 5.84 6.50 14.36
N GLY A 191 6.52 7.64 14.17
CA GLY A 191 7.10 8.43 15.25
C GLY A 191 8.18 7.67 16.02
N MET A 192 9.03 6.91 15.31
CA MET A 192 10.09 6.06 15.85
C MET A 192 11.47 6.40 15.23
N ASP A 193 11.59 7.55 14.57
CA ASP A 193 12.81 7.98 13.88
C ASP A 193 13.98 8.29 14.82
N ASP A 194 13.71 8.44 16.12
CA ASP A 194 14.73 8.52 17.17
C ASP A 194 15.43 7.19 17.49
N ARG A 195 14.97 6.08 16.86
CA ARG A 195 15.45 4.70 17.11
C ARG A 195 16.28 4.10 15.97
N ILE A 196 16.54 4.88 14.91
CA ILE A 196 17.29 4.43 13.73
C ILE A 196 18.52 5.30 13.49
#